data_65de806dc2d6b95df74130a2b8c20f37
#
_entry.id   65de806dc2d6b95df74130a2b8c20f37
#
_cell.length_a   1.000
_cell.length_b   1.000
_cell.length_c   1.000
_cell.angle_alpha   90.00
_cell.angle_beta   90.00
_cell.angle_gamma   90.00
#
_symmetry.space_group_name_H-M   'P 1'
#
loop_
_entity.id
_entity.type
_entity.pdbx_description
1 polymer ?
#
loop_
_entity_poly.entity_id
_entity_poly.type
_entity_poly.pdbx_seq_one_letter_code
_entity_poly.pdbx_strand_id
1 'polypeptide(L)'
;MTLDEFNALPEIRAADVFRACCGSKVWVSEMVSRRPYGSLDEMLAASDKAWSRTNENDWHEAFAHHPRIGDRLATGWPGGEQSRVLDAAEVEQEALAEMNRAYEERFGHIYIVCASGRKAAEMLADARGRIKNDSATELRVAAAEQHKITQLRLRKLLGERA
;
A
#
# COMPACT_ATOMS: atom_id res chain seq x y z
N MET A 1 16.08 -10.73 -1.78
CA MET A 1 16.32 -10.72 -3.25
C MET A 1 17.25 -9.57 -3.58
N THR A 2 18.29 -9.82 -4.37
CA THR A 2 19.14 -8.75 -4.89
C THR A 2 18.53 -8.12 -6.14
N LEU A 3 19.03 -6.95 -6.52
CA LEU A 3 18.58 -6.28 -7.74
C LEU A 3 18.88 -7.11 -9.00
N ASP A 4 20.04 -7.75 -9.03
CA ASP A 4 20.42 -8.62 -10.15
C ASP A 4 19.51 -9.84 -10.27
N GLU A 5 19.19 -10.47 -9.15
CA GLU A 5 18.22 -11.58 -9.11
C GLU A 5 16.85 -11.12 -9.61
N PHE A 6 16.39 -9.95 -9.19
CA PHE A 6 15.13 -9.38 -9.68
C PHE A 6 15.17 -9.09 -11.18
N ASN A 7 16.23 -8.46 -11.67
CA ASN A 7 16.39 -8.15 -13.09
C ASN A 7 16.44 -9.42 -13.97
N ALA A 8 16.96 -10.52 -13.43
CA ALA A 8 17.04 -11.81 -14.13
C ALA A 8 15.71 -12.59 -14.16
N LEU A 9 14.68 -12.16 -13.41
CA LEU A 9 13.38 -12.84 -13.41
C LEU A 9 12.73 -12.81 -14.79
N PRO A 10 12.06 -13.91 -15.20
CA PRO A 10 11.14 -13.85 -16.34
C PRO A 10 10.09 -12.75 -16.14
N GLU A 11 9.64 -12.15 -17.23
CA GLU A 11 8.71 -11.01 -17.19
C GLU A 11 7.47 -11.29 -16.35
N ILE A 12 6.87 -12.48 -16.51
CA ILE A 12 5.67 -12.86 -15.76
C ILE A 12 5.94 -12.92 -14.24
N ARG A 13 7.14 -13.36 -13.85
CA ARG A 13 7.52 -13.44 -12.43
C ARG A 13 7.81 -12.05 -11.85
N ALA A 14 8.44 -11.18 -12.63
CA ALA A 14 8.65 -9.80 -12.24
C ALA A 14 7.31 -9.06 -12.08
N ALA A 15 6.34 -9.32 -12.95
CA ALA A 15 5.00 -8.77 -12.82
C ALA A 15 4.31 -9.23 -11.53
N ASP A 16 4.44 -10.51 -11.16
CA ASP A 16 3.89 -11.03 -9.90
C ASP A 16 4.52 -10.35 -8.68
N VAL A 17 5.83 -10.16 -8.71
CA VAL A 17 6.57 -9.46 -7.63
C VAL A 17 6.10 -8.01 -7.51
N PHE A 18 5.98 -7.29 -8.61
CA PHE A 18 5.48 -5.93 -8.58
C PHE A 18 4.01 -5.84 -8.15
N ARG A 19 3.18 -6.80 -8.56
CA ARG A 19 1.78 -6.85 -8.14
C ARG A 19 1.63 -7.00 -6.63
N ALA A 20 2.55 -7.70 -5.98
CA ALA A 20 2.60 -7.78 -4.52
C ALA A 20 2.94 -6.43 -3.87
N CYS A 21 3.63 -5.55 -4.58
CA CYS A 21 3.94 -4.19 -4.09
C CYS A 21 2.78 -3.21 -4.32
N CYS A 22 2.11 -3.31 -5.47
CA CYS A 22 0.99 -2.45 -5.85
C CYS A 22 0.07 -3.19 -6.82
N GLY A 23 -1.22 -3.23 -6.52
CA GLY A 23 -2.22 -3.98 -7.30
C GLY A 23 -2.71 -3.30 -8.57
N SER A 24 -2.23 -2.12 -8.92
CA SER A 24 -2.59 -1.45 -10.18
C SER A 24 -1.92 -2.12 -11.38
N LYS A 25 -2.71 -2.62 -12.33
CA LYS A 25 -2.19 -3.24 -13.55
C LYS A 25 -1.38 -2.26 -14.39
N VAL A 26 -1.82 -1.01 -14.47
CA VAL A 26 -1.14 0.05 -15.22
C VAL A 26 0.24 0.30 -14.61
N TRP A 27 0.32 0.44 -13.29
CA TRP A 27 1.58 0.62 -12.59
C TRP A 27 2.51 -0.60 -12.79
N VAL A 28 1.99 -1.81 -12.63
CA VAL A 28 2.78 -3.05 -12.81
C VAL A 28 3.35 -3.13 -14.23
N SER A 29 2.54 -2.90 -15.24
CA SER A 29 2.97 -2.94 -16.65
C SER A 29 4.08 -1.93 -16.93
N GLU A 30 3.94 -0.71 -16.44
CA GLU A 30 4.95 0.33 -16.59
C GLU A 30 6.26 -0.06 -15.91
N MET A 31 6.19 -0.58 -14.68
CA MET A 31 7.37 -1.01 -13.94
C MET A 31 8.10 -2.18 -14.60
N VAL A 32 7.37 -3.15 -15.13
CA VAL A 32 7.94 -4.29 -15.85
C VAL A 32 8.67 -3.83 -17.10
N SER A 33 8.08 -2.90 -17.86
CA SER A 33 8.63 -2.40 -19.13
C SER A 33 9.95 -1.62 -18.96
N ARG A 34 10.22 -1.12 -17.77
CA ARG A 34 11.42 -0.32 -17.47
C ARG A 34 12.62 -1.15 -17.03
N ARG A 35 12.46 -2.45 -16.89
CA ARG A 35 13.58 -3.35 -16.55
C ARG A 35 14.59 -3.43 -17.71
N PRO A 36 15.89 -3.64 -17.40
CA PRO A 36 16.48 -3.79 -16.06
C PRO A 36 16.71 -2.46 -15.34
N TYR A 37 16.71 -2.50 -14.00
CA TYR A 37 17.04 -1.35 -13.16
C TYR A 37 18.51 -1.37 -12.77
N GLY A 38 19.15 -0.20 -12.76
CA GLY A 38 20.55 -0.05 -12.36
C GLY A 38 20.73 0.13 -10.84
N SER A 39 19.68 0.57 -10.14
CA SER A 39 19.72 0.77 -8.69
C SER A 39 18.31 0.74 -8.10
N LEU A 40 18.24 0.62 -6.76
CA LEU A 40 16.98 0.79 -6.04
C LEU A 40 16.41 2.21 -6.24
N ASP A 41 17.28 3.23 -6.20
CA ASP A 41 16.83 4.61 -6.39
C ASP A 41 16.20 4.82 -7.77
N GLU A 42 16.74 4.19 -8.79
CA GLU A 42 16.15 4.22 -10.13
C GLU A 42 14.78 3.52 -10.15
N MET A 43 14.64 2.38 -9.47
CA MET A 43 13.36 1.68 -9.35
C MET A 43 12.32 2.52 -8.59
N LEU A 44 12.71 3.17 -7.52
CA LEU A 44 11.82 4.06 -6.75
C LEU A 44 11.39 5.28 -7.56
N ALA A 45 12.33 5.90 -8.31
CA ALA A 45 12.02 7.01 -9.20
C ALA A 45 11.08 6.59 -10.34
N ALA A 46 11.27 5.40 -10.88
CA ALA A 46 10.37 4.84 -11.90
C ALA A 46 8.96 4.60 -11.32
N SER A 47 8.87 4.13 -10.07
CA SER A 47 7.61 3.96 -9.36
C SER A 47 6.87 5.28 -9.16
N ASP A 48 7.58 6.36 -8.78
CA ASP A 48 7.00 7.70 -8.67
C ASP A 48 6.35 8.13 -9.99
N LYS A 49 7.08 7.99 -11.09
CA LYS A 49 6.58 8.34 -12.43
C LYS A 49 5.40 7.48 -12.87
N ALA A 50 5.50 6.17 -12.65
CA ALA A 50 4.43 5.25 -13.01
C ALA A 50 3.14 5.56 -12.24
N TRP A 51 3.25 5.84 -10.93
CA TRP A 51 2.10 6.19 -10.11
C TRP A 51 1.48 7.53 -10.52
N SER A 52 2.30 8.52 -10.88
CA SER A 52 1.82 9.84 -11.34
C SER A 52 0.99 9.78 -12.62
N ARG A 53 1.10 8.70 -13.40
CA ARG A 53 0.35 8.48 -14.64
C ARG A 53 -0.93 7.68 -14.45
N THR A 54 -1.19 7.19 -13.23
CA THR A 54 -2.41 6.46 -12.89
C THR A 54 -3.59 7.41 -12.66
N ASN A 55 -4.78 6.87 -12.79
CA ASN A 55 -6.03 7.59 -12.58
C ASN A 55 -6.83 6.98 -11.42
N GLU A 56 -8.00 7.53 -11.12
CA GLU A 56 -8.85 7.08 -10.01
C GLU A 56 -9.22 5.60 -10.10
N ASN A 57 -9.49 5.08 -11.29
CA ASN A 57 -9.80 3.65 -11.47
C ASN A 57 -8.60 2.78 -11.08
N ASP A 58 -7.39 3.19 -11.45
CA ASP A 58 -6.16 2.49 -11.10
C ASP A 58 -5.92 2.53 -9.59
N TRP A 59 -6.26 3.64 -8.94
CA TRP A 59 -6.15 3.77 -7.48
C TRP A 59 -7.10 2.82 -6.76
N HIS A 60 -8.36 2.77 -7.18
CA HIS A 60 -9.33 1.83 -6.63
C HIS A 60 -8.90 0.37 -6.82
N GLU A 61 -8.34 0.03 -7.97
CA GLU A 61 -7.78 -1.30 -8.22
C GLU A 61 -6.66 -1.63 -7.22
N ALA A 62 -5.74 -0.69 -7.00
CA ALA A 62 -4.67 -0.87 -6.02
C ALA A 62 -5.20 -1.00 -4.60
N PHE A 63 -6.19 -0.20 -4.20
CA PHE A 63 -6.80 -0.27 -2.86
C PHE A 63 -7.46 -1.62 -2.61
N ALA A 64 -8.10 -2.20 -3.61
CA ALA A 64 -8.78 -3.49 -3.48
C ALA A 64 -7.83 -4.67 -3.19
N HIS A 65 -6.54 -4.50 -3.43
CA HIS A 65 -5.52 -5.50 -3.12
C HIS A 65 -5.04 -5.47 -1.66
N HIS A 66 -5.50 -4.53 -0.85
CA HIS A 66 -5.12 -4.46 0.56
C HIS A 66 -6.14 -5.17 1.44
N PRO A 67 -5.68 -5.86 2.50
CA PRO A 67 -6.57 -6.30 3.57
C PRO A 67 -7.01 -5.10 4.41
N ARG A 68 -8.15 -5.23 5.08
CA ARG A 68 -8.62 -4.22 6.02
C ARG A 68 -7.69 -4.16 7.22
N ILE A 69 -7.29 -2.96 7.62
CA ILE A 69 -6.49 -2.74 8.81
C ILE A 69 -7.32 -3.11 10.05
N GLY A 70 -6.73 -3.94 10.94
CA GLY A 70 -7.43 -4.47 12.10
C GLY A 70 -8.16 -5.79 11.87
N ASP A 71 -8.20 -6.29 10.64
CA ASP A 71 -8.76 -7.62 10.33
C ASP A 71 -7.74 -8.70 10.73
N ARG A 72 -8.10 -9.49 11.74
CA ARG A 72 -7.26 -10.59 12.26
C ARG A 72 -7.08 -11.74 11.28
N LEU A 73 -7.99 -11.89 10.32
CA LEU A 73 -7.95 -12.91 9.29
C LEU A 73 -7.18 -12.47 8.05
N ALA A 74 -6.73 -11.24 8.01
CA ALA A 74 -5.96 -10.72 6.92
C ALA A 74 -4.60 -11.43 6.84
N THR A 75 -4.41 -12.23 5.81
CA THR A 75 -3.17 -12.92 5.49
C THR A 75 -2.40 -12.20 4.40
N GLY A 76 -2.65 -10.92 4.20
CA GLY A 76 -2.07 -10.13 3.15
C GLY A 76 -0.55 -10.09 3.18
N TRP A 77 0.02 -8.97 2.90
CA TRP A 77 1.46 -8.80 2.89
C TRP A 77 2.10 -9.18 4.23
N PRO A 78 3.01 -10.17 4.29
CA PRO A 78 3.68 -10.53 5.52
C PRO A 78 4.64 -9.41 5.95
N GLY A 79 4.63 -9.08 7.21
CA GLY A 79 5.60 -8.14 7.76
C GLY A 79 4.98 -7.09 8.66
N GLY A 80 5.78 -6.09 9.03
CA GLY A 80 5.48 -5.14 10.08
C GLY A 80 4.33 -4.16 9.83
N GLU A 81 3.78 -4.11 8.61
CA GLU A 81 2.72 -3.15 8.26
C GLU A 81 1.47 -3.34 9.11
N GLN A 82 1.12 -4.58 9.45
CA GLN A 82 -0.06 -4.90 10.22
C GLN A 82 0.23 -5.49 11.60
N SER A 83 1.43 -5.97 11.86
CA SER A 83 1.78 -6.57 13.16
C SER A 83 1.57 -5.61 14.32
N ARG A 84 1.82 -4.32 14.12
CA ARG A 84 1.60 -3.29 15.15
C ARG A 84 0.13 -3.07 15.48
N VAL A 85 -0.77 -3.26 14.52
CA VAL A 85 -2.22 -3.23 14.74
C VAL A 85 -2.66 -4.43 15.56
N LEU A 86 -2.11 -5.62 15.24
CA LEU A 86 -2.39 -6.85 15.98
C LEU A 86 -1.91 -6.81 17.44
N ASP A 87 -0.84 -6.05 17.72
CA ASP A 87 -0.30 -5.84 19.08
C ASP A 87 -1.08 -4.78 19.88
N ALA A 88 -2.05 -4.09 19.28
CA ALA A 88 -2.85 -3.08 19.93
C ALA A 88 -3.84 -3.70 20.92
N ALA A 89 -4.27 -2.90 21.92
CA ALA A 89 -5.31 -3.30 22.85
C ALA A 89 -6.61 -3.63 22.10
N GLU A 90 -7.33 -4.64 22.58
CA GLU A 90 -8.57 -5.13 21.96
C GLU A 90 -9.59 -4.02 21.70
N VAL A 91 -9.75 -3.09 22.66
CA VAL A 91 -10.67 -1.94 22.53
C VAL A 91 -10.27 -1.04 21.36
N GLU A 92 -8.99 -0.78 21.17
CA GLU A 92 -8.48 0.03 20.06
C GLU A 92 -8.65 -0.69 18.73
N GLN A 93 -8.45 -2.00 18.68
CA GLN A 93 -8.68 -2.83 17.48
C GLN A 93 -10.15 -2.79 17.08
N GLU A 94 -11.07 -2.94 18.03
CA GLU A 94 -12.52 -2.87 17.77
C GLU A 94 -12.93 -1.48 17.26
N ALA A 95 -12.43 -0.42 17.90
CA ALA A 95 -12.69 0.95 17.48
C ALA A 95 -12.16 1.22 16.07
N LEU A 96 -10.97 0.72 15.75
CA LEU A 96 -10.38 0.84 14.41
C LEU A 96 -11.19 0.05 13.37
N ALA A 97 -11.66 -1.15 13.70
CA ALA A 97 -12.51 -1.95 12.82
C ALA A 97 -13.85 -1.25 12.54
N GLU A 98 -14.47 -0.65 13.54
CA GLU A 98 -15.68 0.16 13.36
C GLU A 98 -15.46 1.38 12.49
N MET A 99 -14.36 2.08 12.69
CA MET A 99 -13.98 3.25 11.89
C MET A 99 -13.72 2.85 10.44
N ASN A 100 -13.08 1.70 10.20
CA ASN A 100 -12.89 1.17 8.85
C ASN A 100 -14.23 0.92 8.14
N ARG A 101 -15.20 0.35 8.83
CA ARG A 101 -16.55 0.13 8.27
C ARG A 101 -17.23 1.45 7.92
N ALA A 102 -17.19 2.42 8.82
CA ALA A 102 -17.77 3.75 8.60
C ALA A 102 -17.08 4.47 7.43
N TYR A 103 -15.76 4.35 7.34
CA TYR A 103 -14.96 4.91 6.25
C TYR A 103 -15.34 4.30 4.90
N GLU A 104 -15.41 2.97 4.80
CA GLU A 104 -15.82 2.28 3.58
C GLU A 104 -17.23 2.65 3.15
N GLU A 105 -18.15 2.75 4.10
CA GLU A 105 -19.54 3.14 3.84
C GLU A 105 -19.62 4.55 3.26
N ARG A 106 -18.82 5.47 3.78
CA ARG A 106 -18.79 6.85 3.31
C ARG A 106 -18.11 7.01 1.95
N PHE A 107 -16.96 6.37 1.72
CA PHE A 107 -16.11 6.65 0.55
C PHE A 107 -16.15 5.55 -0.52
N GLY A 108 -16.65 4.37 -0.23
CA GLY A 108 -16.75 3.26 -1.18
C GLY A 108 -15.44 2.51 -1.43
N HIS A 109 -14.39 2.79 -0.68
CA HIS A 109 -13.13 2.04 -0.68
C HIS A 109 -12.62 1.88 0.75
N ILE A 110 -11.71 0.93 0.96
CA ILE A 110 -11.15 0.70 2.30
C ILE A 110 -10.24 1.86 2.74
N TYR A 111 -10.09 1.99 4.05
CA TYR A 111 -9.13 2.91 4.64
C TYR A 111 -7.71 2.46 4.32
N ILE A 112 -6.94 3.33 3.65
CA ILE A 112 -5.56 3.10 3.24
C ILE A 112 -4.65 4.02 4.04
N VAL A 113 -3.70 3.43 4.74
CA VAL A 113 -2.68 4.16 5.49
C VAL A 113 -1.37 3.35 5.47
N CYS A 114 -0.25 4.04 5.33
CA CYS A 114 1.06 3.42 5.54
C CYS A 114 1.23 3.20 7.05
N ALA A 115 1.00 1.96 7.50
CA ALA A 115 0.93 1.60 8.91
C ALA A 115 2.30 1.42 9.57
N SER A 116 3.38 1.36 8.79
CA SER A 116 4.73 1.13 9.31
C SER A 116 5.12 2.21 10.32
N GLY A 117 5.49 1.79 11.53
CA GLY A 117 5.87 2.69 12.60
C GLY A 117 4.71 3.37 13.33
N ARG A 118 3.46 3.14 12.94
CA ARG A 118 2.28 3.72 13.58
C ARG A 118 1.62 2.75 14.55
N LYS A 119 1.11 3.29 15.66
CA LYS A 119 0.29 2.56 16.63
C LYS A 119 -1.19 2.59 16.20
N ALA A 120 -1.98 1.63 16.69
CA ALA A 120 -3.42 1.58 16.41
C ALA A 120 -4.14 2.87 16.81
N ALA A 121 -3.79 3.46 17.95
CA ALA A 121 -4.37 4.73 18.40
C ALA A 121 -4.09 5.88 17.42
N GLU A 122 -2.90 5.93 16.84
CA GLU A 122 -2.52 6.95 15.84
C GLU A 122 -3.30 6.76 14.54
N MET A 123 -3.45 5.53 14.08
CA MET A 123 -4.24 5.21 12.89
C MET A 123 -5.73 5.50 13.11
N LEU A 124 -6.25 5.23 14.29
CA LEU A 124 -7.63 5.56 14.66
C LEU A 124 -7.88 7.08 14.62
N ALA A 125 -6.95 7.86 15.20
CA ALA A 125 -7.04 9.32 15.17
C ALA A 125 -6.95 9.85 13.72
N ASP A 126 -6.06 9.30 12.91
CA ASP A 126 -5.93 9.64 11.50
C ASP A 126 -7.23 9.34 10.72
N ALA A 127 -7.80 8.15 10.89
CA ALA A 127 -9.05 7.77 10.23
C ALA A 127 -10.22 8.66 10.63
N ARG A 128 -10.31 9.03 11.91
CA ARG A 128 -11.34 9.96 12.41
C ARG A 128 -11.21 11.36 11.81
N GLY A 129 -10.00 11.81 11.55
CA GLY A 129 -9.78 13.08 10.85
C GLY A 129 -10.15 12.97 9.39
N ARG A 130 -9.70 11.92 8.72
CA ARG A 130 -9.88 11.72 7.29
C ARG A 130 -11.32 11.46 6.87
N ILE A 131 -12.14 10.84 7.72
CA ILE A 131 -13.55 10.60 7.42
C ILE A 131 -14.36 11.89 7.23
N LYS A 132 -13.84 13.01 7.72
CA LYS A 132 -14.44 14.34 7.57
C LYS A 132 -14.10 15.03 6.25
N ASN A 133 -13.11 14.52 5.52
CA ASN A 133 -12.73 15.06 4.22
C ASN A 133 -13.87 14.86 3.19
N ASP A 134 -13.92 15.74 2.19
CA ASP A 134 -14.72 15.43 1.01
C ASP A 134 -14.12 14.25 0.22
N SER A 135 -14.94 13.61 -0.61
CA SER A 135 -14.55 12.39 -1.32
C SER A 135 -13.36 12.59 -2.25
N ALA A 136 -13.27 13.73 -2.92
CA ALA A 136 -12.16 14.02 -3.83
C ALA A 136 -10.83 14.20 -3.09
N THR A 137 -10.87 14.94 -1.98
CA THR A 137 -9.69 15.13 -1.11
C THR A 137 -9.23 13.80 -0.53
N GLU A 138 -10.17 13.02 0.01
CA GLU A 138 -9.84 11.74 0.64
C GLU A 138 -9.28 10.71 -0.36
N LEU A 139 -9.79 10.68 -1.57
CA LEU A 139 -9.28 9.81 -2.61
C LEU A 139 -7.80 10.11 -2.91
N ARG A 140 -7.43 11.38 -2.95
CA ARG A 140 -6.02 11.80 -3.13
C ARG A 140 -5.15 11.43 -1.93
N VAL A 141 -5.66 11.58 -0.71
CA VAL A 141 -4.95 11.19 0.51
C VAL A 141 -4.71 9.68 0.50
N ALA A 142 -5.72 8.89 0.17
CA ALA A 142 -5.59 7.44 0.07
C ALA A 142 -4.58 7.04 -1.02
N ALA A 143 -4.60 7.69 -2.17
CA ALA A 143 -3.63 7.44 -3.25
C ALA A 143 -2.19 7.78 -2.82
N ALA A 144 -1.99 8.86 -2.05
CA ALA A 144 -0.69 9.22 -1.51
C ALA A 144 -0.20 8.19 -0.49
N GLU A 145 -1.06 7.67 0.37
CA GLU A 145 -0.72 6.61 1.32
C GLU A 145 -0.41 5.29 0.61
N GLN A 146 -1.18 4.94 -0.43
CA GLN A 146 -0.87 3.79 -1.29
C GLN A 146 0.54 3.90 -1.87
N HIS A 147 0.91 5.07 -2.35
CA HIS A 147 2.24 5.30 -2.91
C HIS A 147 3.36 5.09 -1.88
N LYS A 148 3.17 5.59 -0.66
CA LYS A 148 4.12 5.35 0.45
C LYS A 148 4.28 3.86 0.73
N ILE A 149 3.18 3.12 0.76
CA ILE A 149 3.19 1.66 0.97
C ILE A 149 3.98 0.97 -0.15
N THR A 150 3.72 1.35 -1.39
CA THR A 150 4.42 0.79 -2.57
C THR A 150 5.92 1.03 -2.48
N GLN A 151 6.35 2.25 -2.17
CA GLN A 151 7.76 2.59 -2.01
C GLN A 151 8.43 1.78 -0.90
N LEU A 152 7.74 1.63 0.23
CA LEU A 152 8.23 0.82 1.35
C LEU A 152 8.41 -0.66 0.95
N ARG A 153 7.45 -1.21 0.22
CA ARG A 153 7.50 -2.60 -0.25
C ARG A 153 8.61 -2.84 -1.25
N LEU A 154 8.87 -1.90 -2.14
CA LEU A 154 10.00 -1.97 -3.07
C LEU A 154 11.35 -1.98 -2.33
N ARG A 155 11.50 -1.14 -1.29
CA ARG A 155 12.70 -1.15 -0.44
C ARG A 155 12.89 -2.50 0.25
N LYS A 156 11.84 -3.02 0.86
CA LYS A 156 11.87 -4.33 1.53
C LYS A 156 12.18 -5.47 0.56
N LEU A 157 11.67 -5.40 -0.66
CA LEU A 157 11.92 -6.39 -1.70
C LEU A 157 13.42 -6.58 -1.95
N LEU A 158 14.18 -5.49 -1.97
CA LEU A 158 15.62 -5.51 -2.22
C LEU A 158 16.46 -5.50 -0.92
N GLY A 159 15.84 -5.81 0.22
CA GLY A 159 16.55 -6.04 1.48
C GLY A 159 16.88 -4.78 2.29
N GLU A 160 16.40 -3.61 1.90
CA GLU A 160 16.49 -2.44 2.79
C GLU A 160 15.51 -2.57 3.96
N ARG A 161 16.01 -2.30 5.16
CA ARG A 161 15.14 -2.19 6.33
C ARG A 161 14.45 -0.83 6.32
N ALA A 162 13.16 -0.87 6.49
CA ALA A 162 12.39 0.35 6.65
C ALA A 162 12.70 1.02 8.00
#